data_520dd0ad7e495fe312fa5847ac4290e1
#
_entry.id   520dd0ad7e495fe312fa5847ac4290e1
#
_cell.length_a   1.000
_cell.length_b   1.000
_cell.length_c   1.000
_cell.angle_alpha   90.00
_cell.angle_beta   90.00
_cell.angle_gamma   90.00
#
_symmetry.space_group_name_H-M   'P 1'
#
loop_
_entity.id
_entity.type
_entity.pdbx_description
1 polymer ?
#
loop_
_entity_poly.entity_id
_entity_poly.type
_entity_poly.pdbx_seq_one_letter_code
_entity_poly.pdbx_strand_id
1 'polypeptide(L)'
;MEESKNRGAANGRSNMAIAAVYEVASIALIAIIVFGDIASASDSIKRLVAFSVVTSSITAWIFTSNGLKIAENAAKDMTAEEAATVAGKSNAKQPWMIYQIYALGITVATIAVTLTAIY
;
A
#
# COMPACT_ATOMS: atom_id res chain seq x y z
N MET A 1 -8.51 9.07 25.98
CA MET A 1 -8.89 9.50 24.59
C MET A 1 -7.68 9.96 23.77
N GLU A 2 -6.83 10.83 24.30
CA GLU A 2 -5.62 11.31 23.63
C GLU A 2 -4.59 10.18 23.37
N GLU A 3 -4.36 9.31 24.35
CA GLU A 3 -3.49 8.15 24.23
C GLU A 3 -3.98 7.14 23.16
N SER A 4 -5.29 6.95 23.02
CA SER A 4 -5.88 6.11 21.98
C SER A 4 -5.67 6.71 20.58
N LYS A 5 -5.83 8.04 20.44
CA LYS A 5 -5.55 8.75 19.18
C LYS A 5 -4.07 8.66 18.80
N ASN A 6 -3.17 8.84 19.78
CA ASN A 6 -1.73 8.76 19.55
C ASN A 6 -1.30 7.35 19.13
N ARG A 7 -1.87 6.30 19.71
CA ARG A 7 -1.65 4.91 19.30
C ARG A 7 -2.17 4.65 17.88
N GLY A 8 -3.36 5.14 17.57
CA GLY A 8 -3.92 5.03 16.22
C GLY A 8 -3.05 5.70 15.15
N ALA A 9 -2.58 6.93 15.42
CA ALA A 9 -1.69 7.65 14.53
C ALA A 9 -0.33 6.95 14.35
N ALA A 10 0.23 6.40 15.45
CA ALA A 10 1.47 5.63 15.40
C ALA A 10 1.31 4.35 14.59
N ASN A 11 0.20 3.61 14.75
CA ASN A 11 -0.10 2.42 13.96
C ASN A 11 -0.30 2.75 12.48
N GLY A 12 -0.97 3.86 12.15
CA GLY A 12 -1.12 4.32 10.78
C GLY A 12 0.23 4.59 10.11
N ARG A 13 1.12 5.31 10.79
CA ARG A 13 2.49 5.56 10.30
C ARG A 13 3.30 4.28 10.13
N SER A 14 3.20 3.35 11.07
CA SER A 14 3.86 2.04 11.01
C SER A 14 3.37 1.23 9.80
N ASN A 15 2.07 1.16 9.57
CA ASN A 15 1.49 0.47 8.41
C ASN A 15 1.97 1.08 7.09
N MET A 16 2.02 2.41 6.98
CA MET A 16 2.52 3.09 5.78
C MET A 16 4.01 2.87 5.57
N ALA A 17 4.82 2.84 6.64
CA ALA A 17 6.24 2.55 6.55
C ALA A 17 6.49 1.10 6.06
N ILE A 18 5.75 0.13 6.58
CA ILE A 18 5.81 -1.27 6.13
C ILE A 18 5.39 -1.37 4.67
N ALA A 19 4.29 -0.72 4.26
CA ALA A 19 3.85 -0.67 2.87
C ALA A 19 4.95 -0.12 1.96
N ALA A 20 5.63 0.96 2.36
CA ALA A 20 6.73 1.56 1.59
C ALA A 20 7.90 0.58 1.39
N VAL A 21 8.26 -0.22 2.41
CA VAL A 21 9.30 -1.26 2.28
C VAL A 21 8.92 -2.30 1.23
N TYR A 22 7.67 -2.77 1.24
CA TYR A 22 7.18 -3.74 0.24
C TYR A 22 7.08 -3.14 -1.17
N GLU A 23 6.74 -1.85 -1.29
CA GLU A 23 6.76 -1.15 -2.58
C GLU A 23 8.18 -1.05 -3.16
N VAL A 24 9.17 -0.71 -2.34
CA VAL A 24 10.57 -0.70 -2.76
C VAL A 24 11.03 -2.11 -3.16
N ALA A 25 10.65 -3.14 -2.42
CA ALA A 25 10.94 -4.53 -2.77
C ALA A 25 10.28 -4.92 -4.11
N SER A 26 9.05 -4.49 -4.37
CA SER A 26 8.36 -4.73 -5.63
C SER A 26 9.06 -4.05 -6.81
N ILE A 27 9.53 -2.82 -6.64
CA ILE A 27 10.31 -2.09 -7.66
C ILE A 27 11.63 -2.83 -7.95
N ALA A 28 12.33 -3.30 -6.91
CA ALA A 28 13.55 -4.08 -7.08
C ALA A 28 13.30 -5.39 -7.84
N LEU A 29 12.20 -6.10 -7.55
CA LEU A 29 11.80 -7.29 -8.27
C LEU A 29 11.48 -7.01 -9.76
N ILE A 30 10.79 -5.90 -10.05
CA ILE A 30 10.53 -5.46 -11.42
C ILE A 30 11.85 -5.18 -12.16
N ALA A 31 12.80 -4.51 -11.51
CA ALA A 31 14.13 -4.28 -12.09
C ALA A 31 14.86 -5.60 -12.40
N ILE A 32 14.81 -6.57 -11.50
CA ILE A 32 15.38 -7.91 -11.72
C ILE A 32 14.72 -8.58 -12.94
N ILE A 33 13.40 -8.49 -13.08
CA ILE A 33 12.66 -9.09 -14.20
C ILE A 33 13.08 -8.44 -15.52
N VAL A 34 13.18 -7.11 -15.56
CA VAL A 34 13.50 -6.36 -16.79
C VAL A 34 14.97 -6.53 -17.18
N PHE A 35 15.90 -6.45 -16.24
CA PHE A 35 17.33 -6.47 -16.52
C PHE A 35 17.96 -7.86 -16.39
N GLY A 36 17.31 -8.78 -15.69
CA GLY A 36 17.81 -10.15 -15.44
C GLY A 36 17.36 -11.17 -16.48
N ASP A 37 16.65 -10.76 -17.54
CA ASP A 37 16.12 -11.67 -18.57
C ASP A 37 15.35 -12.88 -17.99
N ILE A 38 14.49 -12.61 -17.02
CA ILE A 38 13.71 -13.66 -16.32
C ILE A 38 12.81 -14.44 -17.30
N ALA A 39 12.38 -13.82 -18.42
CA ALA A 39 11.60 -14.50 -19.43
C ALA A 39 12.32 -15.74 -20.00
N SER A 40 13.66 -15.74 -20.05
CA SER A 40 14.50 -16.86 -20.50
C SER A 40 14.91 -17.81 -19.36
N ALA A 41 14.57 -17.50 -18.11
CA ALA A 41 14.95 -18.32 -16.97
C ALA A 41 14.16 -19.63 -16.91
N SER A 42 14.64 -20.56 -16.10
CA SER A 42 13.94 -21.83 -15.84
C SER A 42 12.57 -21.59 -15.18
N ASP A 43 11.65 -22.50 -15.39
CA ASP A 43 10.29 -22.42 -14.81
C ASP A 43 10.31 -22.30 -13.28
N SER A 44 11.27 -22.91 -12.61
CA SER A 44 11.41 -22.80 -11.16
C SER A 44 11.76 -21.39 -10.72
N ILE A 45 12.65 -20.71 -11.44
CA ILE A 45 13.01 -19.32 -11.18
C ILE A 45 11.82 -18.39 -11.48
N LYS A 46 11.13 -18.59 -12.62
CA LYS A 46 9.93 -17.83 -12.96
C LYS A 46 8.85 -17.92 -11.86
N ARG A 47 8.58 -19.13 -11.38
CA ARG A 47 7.60 -19.35 -10.30
C ARG A 47 8.01 -18.66 -9.00
N LEU A 48 9.30 -18.71 -8.63
CA LEU A 48 9.79 -18.06 -7.42
C LEU A 48 9.61 -16.54 -7.51
N VAL A 49 9.99 -15.95 -8.64
CA VAL A 49 9.84 -14.50 -8.87
C VAL A 49 8.37 -14.10 -8.88
N ALA A 50 7.52 -14.85 -9.61
CA ALA A 50 6.08 -14.61 -9.66
C ALA A 50 5.44 -14.67 -8.26
N PHE A 51 5.76 -15.68 -7.47
CA PHE A 51 5.30 -15.80 -6.09
C PHE A 51 5.74 -14.60 -5.23
N SER A 52 6.99 -14.20 -5.34
CA SER A 52 7.53 -13.05 -4.59
C SER A 52 6.82 -11.74 -4.96
N VAL A 53 6.58 -11.52 -6.25
CA VAL A 53 5.85 -10.33 -6.72
C VAL A 53 4.42 -10.30 -6.20
N VAL A 54 3.70 -11.40 -6.35
CA VAL A 54 2.30 -11.49 -5.88
C VAL A 54 2.21 -11.28 -4.38
N THR A 55 3.06 -11.98 -3.61
CA THR A 55 3.05 -11.88 -2.15
C THR A 55 3.42 -10.48 -1.66
N SER A 56 4.48 -9.87 -2.19
CA SER A 56 4.89 -8.52 -1.78
C SER A 56 3.85 -7.48 -2.15
N SER A 57 3.26 -7.56 -3.34
CA SER A 57 2.23 -6.62 -3.80
C SER A 57 0.96 -6.71 -2.94
N ILE A 58 0.49 -7.92 -2.63
CA ILE A 58 -0.67 -8.11 -1.74
C ILE A 58 -0.37 -7.59 -0.35
N THR A 59 0.82 -7.88 0.18
CA THR A 59 1.22 -7.41 1.50
C THR A 59 1.27 -5.89 1.55
N ALA A 60 1.88 -5.23 0.55
CA ALA A 60 1.89 -3.79 0.42
C ALA A 60 0.47 -3.20 0.39
N TRP A 61 -0.44 -3.81 -0.38
CA TRP A 61 -1.84 -3.39 -0.43
C TRP A 61 -2.54 -3.51 0.93
N ILE A 62 -2.35 -4.63 1.65
CA ILE A 62 -2.96 -4.84 2.98
C ILE A 62 -2.52 -3.73 3.95
N PHE A 63 -1.23 -3.45 4.03
CA PHE A 63 -0.72 -2.42 4.95
C PHE A 63 -1.11 -1.00 4.52
N THR A 64 -1.13 -0.70 3.23
CA THR A 64 -1.61 0.58 2.70
C THR A 64 -3.10 0.76 3.01
N SER A 65 -3.92 -0.24 2.74
CA SER A 65 -5.36 -0.22 3.00
C SER A 65 -5.67 -0.03 4.48
N ASN A 66 -4.95 -0.74 5.36
CA ASN A 66 -5.09 -0.58 6.80
C ASN A 66 -4.68 0.83 7.26
N GLY A 67 -3.58 1.38 6.75
CA GLY A 67 -3.14 2.73 7.06
C GLY A 67 -4.17 3.79 6.63
N LEU A 68 -4.74 3.66 5.44
CA LEU A 68 -5.81 4.53 4.95
C LEU A 68 -7.07 4.42 5.84
N LYS A 69 -7.43 3.20 6.27
CA LYS A 69 -8.58 2.99 7.17
C LYS A 69 -8.39 3.63 8.54
N ILE A 70 -7.19 3.52 9.08
CA ILE A 70 -6.84 4.19 10.35
C ILE A 70 -6.95 5.72 10.20
N ALA A 71 -6.45 6.28 9.10
CA ALA A 71 -6.54 7.71 8.82
C ALA A 71 -8.00 8.17 8.62
N GLU A 72 -8.82 7.40 7.91
CA GLU A 72 -10.25 7.65 7.75
C GLU A 72 -10.98 7.66 9.10
N ASN A 73 -10.73 6.67 9.95
CA ASN A 73 -11.35 6.59 11.27
C ASN A 73 -10.91 7.78 12.15
N ALA A 74 -9.63 8.14 12.13
CA ALA A 74 -9.14 9.31 12.86
C ALA A 74 -9.83 10.62 12.39
N ALA A 75 -10.09 10.76 11.09
CA ALA A 75 -10.82 11.90 10.55
C ALA A 75 -12.30 11.93 11.02
N LYS A 76 -12.94 10.77 11.17
CA LYS A 76 -14.33 10.66 11.68
C LYS A 76 -14.43 10.92 13.18
N ASP A 77 -13.38 10.62 13.93
CA ASP A 77 -13.35 10.75 15.39
C ASP A 77 -12.84 12.12 15.88
N MET A 78 -12.68 13.10 14.98
CA MET A 78 -12.28 14.46 15.34
C MET A 78 -13.30 15.12 16.27
N THR A 79 -12.79 15.84 17.28
CA THR A 79 -13.64 16.73 18.10
C THR A 79 -14.15 17.92 17.29
N ALA A 80 -15.17 18.62 17.76
CA ALA A 80 -15.68 19.81 17.11
C ALA A 80 -14.60 20.91 16.97
N GLU A 81 -13.71 21.03 17.94
CA GLU A 81 -12.59 21.98 17.91
C GLU A 81 -11.55 21.59 16.85
N GLU A 82 -11.16 20.32 16.80
CA GLU A 82 -10.24 19.80 15.76
C GLU A 82 -10.83 19.95 14.35
N ALA A 83 -12.11 19.65 14.18
CA ALA A 83 -12.80 19.75 12.89
C ALA A 83 -12.92 21.21 12.39
N ALA A 84 -12.91 22.21 13.29
CA ALA A 84 -12.95 23.62 12.95
C ALA A 84 -11.61 24.13 12.40
N THR A 85 -10.51 23.43 12.64
CA THR A 85 -9.17 23.79 12.10
C THR A 85 -9.10 23.61 10.59
N VAL A 86 -8.11 24.26 9.96
CA VAL A 86 -7.85 24.08 8.51
C VAL A 86 -7.54 22.62 8.17
N ALA A 87 -6.71 21.98 8.99
CA ALA A 87 -6.36 20.57 8.83
C ALA A 87 -7.59 19.66 9.00
N GLY A 88 -8.43 19.92 10.02
CA GLY A 88 -9.65 19.17 10.26
C GLY A 88 -10.63 19.23 9.10
N LYS A 89 -10.85 20.44 8.55
CA LYS A 89 -11.70 20.65 7.37
C LYS A 89 -11.16 19.93 6.13
N SER A 90 -9.85 19.93 5.94
CA SER A 90 -9.20 19.20 4.85
C SER A 90 -9.39 17.67 5.02
N ASN A 91 -9.14 17.15 6.21
CA ASN A 91 -9.27 15.72 6.50
C ASN A 91 -10.72 15.21 6.33
N ALA A 92 -11.71 16.01 6.74
CA ALA A 92 -13.12 15.64 6.58
C ALA A 92 -13.54 15.50 5.10
N LYS A 93 -12.85 16.16 4.19
CA LYS A 93 -13.16 16.16 2.74
C LYS A 93 -12.36 15.14 1.94
N GLN A 94 -11.47 14.37 2.58
CA GLN A 94 -10.63 13.41 1.85
C GLN A 94 -11.48 12.28 1.24
N PRO A 95 -11.27 11.94 -0.03
CA PRO A 95 -12.01 10.88 -0.71
C PRO A 95 -11.42 9.50 -0.38
N TRP A 96 -11.57 9.06 0.87
CA TRP A 96 -10.96 7.82 1.38
C TRP A 96 -11.28 6.58 0.55
N MET A 97 -12.51 6.47 0.04
CA MET A 97 -12.90 5.35 -0.81
C MET A 97 -12.14 5.36 -2.14
N ILE A 98 -11.92 6.52 -2.73
CA ILE A 98 -11.14 6.66 -3.97
C ILE A 98 -9.69 6.21 -3.74
N TYR A 99 -9.10 6.57 -2.60
CA TYR A 99 -7.75 6.12 -2.25
C TYR A 99 -7.66 4.61 -2.10
N GLN A 100 -8.67 3.97 -1.49
CA GLN A 100 -8.74 2.51 -1.37
C GLN A 100 -8.84 1.83 -2.74
N ILE A 101 -9.72 2.33 -3.61
CA ILE A 101 -9.89 1.80 -4.98
C ILE A 101 -8.60 1.98 -5.79
N TYR A 102 -7.97 3.14 -5.68
CA TYR A 102 -6.71 3.42 -6.36
C TYR A 102 -5.59 2.47 -5.89
N ALA A 103 -5.43 2.26 -4.59
CA ALA A 103 -4.45 1.34 -4.03
C ALA A 103 -4.67 -0.10 -4.52
N LEU A 104 -5.91 -0.56 -4.56
CA LEU A 104 -6.26 -1.88 -5.11
C LEU A 104 -5.95 -1.96 -6.61
N GLY A 105 -6.33 -0.93 -7.37
CA GLY A 105 -6.10 -0.87 -8.81
C GLY A 105 -4.62 -0.93 -9.17
N ILE A 106 -3.78 -0.17 -8.47
CA ILE A 106 -2.31 -0.22 -8.65
C ILE A 106 -1.77 -1.62 -8.34
N THR A 107 -2.23 -2.24 -7.25
CA THR A 107 -1.79 -3.59 -6.87
C THR A 107 -2.13 -4.61 -7.95
N VAL A 108 -3.37 -4.61 -8.44
CA VAL A 108 -3.81 -5.54 -9.50
C VAL A 108 -3.04 -5.29 -10.79
N ALA A 109 -2.86 -4.03 -11.19
CA ALA A 109 -2.11 -3.67 -12.39
C ALA A 109 -0.64 -4.10 -12.28
N THR A 110 0.01 -3.88 -11.14
CA THR A 110 1.40 -4.29 -10.90
C THR A 110 1.55 -5.81 -11.04
N ILE A 111 0.67 -6.58 -10.41
CA ILE A 111 0.69 -8.04 -10.52
C ILE A 111 0.49 -8.49 -11.96
N ALA A 112 -0.53 -7.97 -12.64
CA ALA A 112 -0.87 -8.37 -14.01
C ALA A 112 0.28 -8.07 -14.99
N VAL A 113 0.80 -6.84 -14.98
CA VAL A 113 1.91 -6.43 -15.87
C VAL A 113 3.17 -7.24 -15.59
N THR A 114 3.47 -7.47 -14.31
CA THR A 114 4.67 -8.22 -13.93
C THR A 114 4.59 -9.69 -14.33
N LEU A 115 3.45 -10.35 -14.10
CA LEU A 115 3.25 -11.73 -14.53
C LEU A 115 3.33 -11.87 -16.05
N THR A 116 2.78 -10.92 -16.80
CA THR A 116 2.89 -10.89 -18.26
C THR A 116 4.34 -10.73 -18.74
N ALA A 117 5.18 -10.05 -17.97
CA ALA A 117 6.60 -9.91 -18.31
C ALA A 117 7.44 -11.16 -17.96
N ILE A 118 6.97 -11.99 -17.06
CA ILE A 118 7.63 -13.25 -16.66
C ILE A 118 7.30 -14.39 -17.63
N TYR A 119 6.06 -14.45 -18.11
CA TYR A 119 5.49 -15.52 -18.94
C TYR A 119 5.14 -15.05 -20.35
#